data_e6d9952371b9a7275f37ceb0b0846b53
#
_entry.id   e6d9952371b9a7275f37ceb0b0846b53
#
_cell.length_a   1.000
_cell.length_b   1.000
_cell.length_c   1.000
_cell.angle_alpha   90.00
_cell.angle_beta   90.00
_cell.angle_gamma   90.00
#
_symmetry.space_group_name_H-M   'P 1'
#
loop_
_entity.id
_entity.type
_entity.pdbx_description
1 polymer ?
#
loop_
_entity_poly.entity_id
_entity_poly.type
_entity_poly.pdbx_seq_one_letter_code
_entity_poly.pdbx_strand_id
1 'polypeptide(L)'
;QLTQSPASLAASLGDTISITCRASQTINKEVAWYQQQPGKAPKLLIYAASSLQSGVPSRFKGSGSGTDFTLTIGGLQAEDVSTYYCLQYGSTPNAFGAGTKLELKRADPKPSVFIFPPSKEQ
;
A
#
# COMPACT_ATOMS: atom_id res chain seq x y z
N GLN A 1 -19.07 -0.54 -4.26
CA GLN A 1 -17.97 -0.91 -5.14
C GLN A 1 -16.80 0.03 -4.92
N LEU A 2 -15.60 -0.53 -4.87
CA LEU A 2 -14.39 0.25 -4.63
C LEU A 2 -13.49 0.20 -5.87
N THR A 3 -12.96 1.37 -6.22
CA THR A 3 -11.95 1.47 -7.26
C THR A 3 -10.64 1.85 -6.60
N GLN A 4 -9.66 1.01 -6.74
CA GLN A 4 -8.34 1.22 -6.14
C GLN A 4 -7.32 1.55 -7.21
N SER A 5 -6.50 2.55 -6.97
CA SER A 5 -5.47 2.96 -7.93
C SER A 5 -4.22 3.42 -7.20
N PRO A 6 -3.06 3.26 -7.82
CA PRO A 6 -2.84 2.58 -9.09
C PRO A 6 -2.92 1.07 -8.93
N ALA A 7 -2.99 0.35 -10.05
CA ALA A 7 -2.98 -1.13 -9.99
C ALA A 7 -1.61 -1.65 -9.59
N SER A 8 -0.57 -0.96 -9.99
CA SER A 8 0.79 -1.31 -9.58
C SER A 8 1.61 -0.03 -9.47
N LEU A 9 2.65 -0.09 -8.66
CA LEU A 9 3.45 1.08 -8.35
C LEU A 9 4.88 0.64 -8.07
N ALA A 10 5.84 1.29 -8.70
CA ALA A 10 7.26 1.05 -8.42
C ALA A 10 7.82 2.29 -7.76
N ALA A 11 8.57 2.11 -6.68
CA ALA A 11 9.14 3.21 -5.92
C ALA A 11 10.50 2.81 -5.36
N SER A 12 11.23 3.79 -4.88
CA SER A 12 12.56 3.57 -4.33
C SER A 12 12.52 3.60 -2.81
N LEU A 13 13.49 2.98 -2.18
CA LEU A 13 13.62 3.03 -0.73
C LEU A 13 13.64 4.49 -0.27
N GLY A 14 12.95 4.78 0.81
CA GLY A 14 12.87 6.12 1.35
C GLY A 14 11.78 6.98 0.75
N ASP A 15 11.17 6.56 -0.34
CA ASP A 15 10.11 7.33 -0.97
C ASP A 15 8.84 7.36 -0.11
N THR A 16 8.01 8.38 -0.35
CA THR A 16 6.67 8.43 0.20
C THR A 16 5.72 8.15 -0.95
N ILE A 17 4.82 7.19 -0.76
CA ILE A 17 3.86 6.81 -1.79
C ILE A 17 2.45 6.89 -1.25
N SER A 18 1.49 7.00 -2.16
CA SER A 18 0.08 7.04 -1.81
C SER A 18 -0.72 6.13 -2.71
N ILE A 19 -1.67 5.42 -2.11
CA ILE A 19 -2.59 4.53 -2.80
C ILE A 19 -3.99 5.04 -2.50
N THR A 20 -4.81 5.18 -3.52
CA THR A 20 -6.15 5.75 -3.38
C THR A 20 -7.22 4.70 -3.60
N CYS A 21 -8.25 4.77 -2.80
CA CYS A 21 -9.42 3.92 -2.91
C CYS A 21 -10.64 4.82 -2.98
N ARG A 22 -11.43 4.67 -4.05
CA ARG A 22 -12.62 5.50 -4.24
C ARG A 22 -13.86 4.62 -4.22
N ALA A 23 -14.82 5.01 -3.39
CA ALA A 23 -16.09 4.33 -3.31
C ALA A 23 -17.07 4.93 -4.31
N SER A 24 -17.99 4.11 -4.82
CA SER A 24 -19.01 4.59 -5.74
C SER A 24 -20.07 5.42 -5.04
N GLN A 25 -20.17 5.28 -3.72
CA GLN A 25 -21.10 6.04 -2.90
C GLN A 25 -20.40 6.45 -1.62
N THR A 26 -20.92 7.49 -0.97
CA THR A 26 -20.37 7.94 0.30
C THR A 26 -20.47 6.83 1.34
N ILE A 27 -19.38 6.59 2.05
CA ILE A 27 -19.34 5.62 3.14
C ILE A 27 -18.82 6.30 4.40
N ASN A 28 -19.15 5.74 5.57
CA ASN A 28 -18.89 6.39 6.84
C ASN A 28 -17.54 6.03 7.44
N LYS A 29 -16.47 6.21 6.65
CA LYS A 29 -15.12 5.94 7.13
C LYS A 29 -14.89 4.48 7.53
N GLU A 30 -15.77 3.59 7.10
CA GLU A 30 -15.60 2.18 7.42
C GLU A 30 -14.78 1.54 6.33
N VAL A 31 -13.53 1.97 6.26
CA VAL A 31 -12.54 1.54 5.29
C VAL A 31 -11.32 1.04 6.04
N ALA A 32 -10.83 -0.10 5.63
CA ALA A 32 -9.61 -0.68 6.18
C ALA A 32 -8.59 -0.89 5.07
N TRP A 33 -7.34 -0.94 5.46
CA TRP A 33 -6.24 -1.20 4.53
C TRP A 33 -5.50 -2.44 4.99
N TYR A 34 -5.24 -3.35 4.06
CA TYR A 34 -4.54 -4.59 4.32
C TYR A 34 -3.28 -4.69 3.49
N GLN A 35 -2.28 -5.35 4.06
CA GLN A 35 -1.04 -5.65 3.37
C GLN A 35 -0.95 -7.17 3.24
N GLN A 36 -0.67 -7.65 2.03
CA GLN A 36 -0.47 -9.08 1.81
C GLN A 36 0.88 -9.31 1.16
N GLN A 37 1.77 -9.94 1.88
CA GLN A 37 3.07 -10.32 1.34
C GLN A 37 2.93 -11.63 0.59
N PRO A 38 3.79 -11.87 -0.41
CA PRO A 38 3.71 -13.10 -1.19
C PRO A 38 3.69 -14.34 -0.31
N GLY A 39 2.71 -15.20 -0.54
CA GLY A 39 2.59 -16.46 0.20
C GLY A 39 2.12 -16.34 1.63
N LYS A 40 1.68 -15.17 2.06
CA LYS A 40 1.22 -14.94 3.43
C LYS A 40 -0.20 -14.45 3.46
N ALA A 41 -0.82 -14.57 4.64
CA ALA A 41 -2.16 -14.05 4.85
C ALA A 41 -2.15 -12.53 4.89
N PRO A 42 -3.26 -11.88 4.52
CA PRO A 42 -3.35 -10.43 4.64
C PRO A 42 -3.21 -9.98 6.08
N LYS A 43 -2.60 -8.83 6.28
CA LYS A 43 -2.40 -8.23 7.59
C LYS A 43 -3.11 -6.89 7.63
N LEU A 44 -3.90 -6.68 8.67
CA LEU A 44 -4.60 -5.40 8.83
C LEU A 44 -3.62 -4.32 9.23
N LEU A 45 -3.62 -3.23 8.50
CA LEU A 45 -2.78 -2.08 8.79
C LEU A 45 -3.57 -0.94 9.43
N ILE A 46 -4.71 -0.60 8.83
CA ILE A 46 -5.48 0.57 9.22
C ILE A 46 -6.95 0.20 9.17
N TYR A 47 -7.72 0.72 10.13
CA TYR A 47 -9.15 0.55 10.15
C TYR A 47 -9.80 1.90 10.43
N ALA A 48 -11.12 1.99 10.23
CA ALA A 48 -11.86 3.23 10.42
C ALA A 48 -11.22 4.38 9.65
N ALA A 49 -10.69 4.08 8.47
CA ALA A 49 -10.05 5.02 7.54
C ALA A 49 -8.72 5.58 8.00
N SER A 50 -8.52 5.81 9.31
CA SER A 50 -7.30 6.46 9.77
C SER A 50 -6.70 5.89 11.05
N SER A 51 -7.32 4.87 11.64
CA SER A 51 -6.82 4.30 12.89
C SER A 51 -5.77 3.23 12.60
N LEU A 52 -4.61 3.40 13.20
CA LEU A 52 -3.49 2.50 12.98
C LEU A 52 -3.64 1.27 13.86
N GLN A 53 -3.54 0.09 13.26
CA GLN A 53 -3.60 -1.16 14.01
C GLN A 53 -2.36 -1.28 14.90
N SER A 54 -2.56 -1.84 16.07
CA SER A 54 -1.48 -2.03 17.03
C SER A 54 -0.35 -2.83 16.39
N GLY A 55 0.88 -2.36 16.60
CA GLY A 55 2.07 -3.03 16.07
C GLY A 55 2.46 -2.60 14.67
N VAL A 56 1.66 -1.76 14.02
CA VAL A 56 1.97 -1.28 12.67
C VAL A 56 2.81 -0.02 12.78
N PRO A 57 3.91 0.10 12.02
CA PRO A 57 4.75 1.30 12.09
C PRO A 57 3.97 2.57 11.75
N SER A 58 4.32 3.66 12.40
CA SER A 58 3.62 4.93 12.22
C SER A 58 3.85 5.57 10.85
N ARG A 59 4.76 5.03 10.05
CA ARG A 59 4.96 5.52 8.68
C ARG A 59 3.79 5.18 7.77
N PHE A 60 2.93 4.25 8.19
CA PHE A 60 1.67 3.97 7.50
C PHE A 60 0.61 4.93 8.00
N LYS A 61 -0.11 5.55 7.10
CA LYS A 61 -1.10 6.54 7.47
C LYS A 61 -2.31 6.44 6.55
N GLY A 62 -3.48 6.41 7.17
CA GLY A 62 -4.73 6.42 6.41
C GLY A 62 -5.41 7.76 6.55
N SER A 63 -6.09 8.18 5.51
CA SER A 63 -6.84 9.42 5.52
C SER A 63 -8.00 9.32 4.55
N GLY A 64 -8.88 10.30 4.62
CA GLY A 64 -9.98 10.42 3.69
C GLY A 64 -11.33 10.37 4.37
N SER A 65 -12.35 10.69 3.58
CA SER A 65 -13.73 10.63 4.02
C SER A 65 -14.63 10.69 2.80
N GLY A 66 -15.90 10.37 3.00
CA GLY A 66 -16.86 10.41 1.90
C GLY A 66 -16.63 9.28 0.91
N THR A 67 -16.06 9.60 -0.23
CA THR A 67 -15.81 8.60 -1.29
C THR A 67 -14.34 8.33 -1.52
N ASP A 68 -13.45 9.20 -1.07
CA ASP A 68 -12.02 9.09 -1.37
C ASP A 68 -11.22 8.80 -0.12
N PHE A 69 -10.46 7.69 -0.16
CA PHE A 69 -9.62 7.28 0.95
C PHE A 69 -8.21 7.00 0.45
N THR A 70 -7.23 7.32 1.26
CA THR A 70 -5.83 7.21 0.85
C THR A 70 -5.00 6.51 1.92
N LEU A 71 -4.15 5.59 1.47
CA LEU A 71 -3.09 5.01 2.30
C LEU A 71 -1.78 5.64 1.88
N THR A 72 -1.07 6.24 2.83
CA THR A 72 0.23 6.83 2.58
C THR A 72 1.29 6.04 3.34
N ILE A 73 2.37 5.68 2.65
CA ILE A 73 3.50 5.00 3.25
C ILE A 73 4.71 5.91 3.10
N GLY A 74 5.23 6.40 4.22
CA GLY A 74 6.40 7.26 4.21
C GLY A 74 7.65 6.49 4.53
N GLY A 75 8.77 6.89 3.95
CA GLY A 75 10.04 6.23 4.22
C GLY A 75 10.02 4.77 3.82
N LEU A 76 9.66 4.50 2.58
CA LEU A 76 9.47 3.13 2.08
C LEU A 76 10.65 2.23 2.40
N GLN A 77 10.37 1.04 2.90
CA GLN A 77 11.37 0.05 3.23
C GLN A 77 11.17 -1.22 2.43
N ALA A 78 12.21 -2.04 2.36
CA ALA A 78 12.15 -3.27 1.56
C ALA A 78 11.01 -4.18 2.01
N GLU A 79 10.73 -4.21 3.30
CA GLU A 79 9.67 -5.06 3.84
C GLU A 79 8.27 -4.60 3.44
N ASP A 80 8.15 -3.40 2.87
CA ASP A 80 6.86 -2.87 2.44
C ASP A 80 6.45 -3.39 1.08
N VAL A 81 7.31 -4.12 0.40
CA VAL A 81 6.99 -4.70 -0.91
C VAL A 81 5.91 -5.76 -0.72
N SER A 82 4.72 -5.46 -1.19
CA SER A 82 3.53 -6.26 -0.92
C SER A 82 2.43 -5.82 -1.85
N THR A 83 1.29 -6.49 -1.76
CA THR A 83 0.07 -6.01 -2.40
C THR A 83 -0.81 -5.41 -1.32
N TYR A 84 -1.36 -4.25 -1.58
CA TYR A 84 -2.19 -3.52 -0.62
C TYR A 84 -3.63 -3.50 -1.10
N TYR A 85 -4.55 -3.71 -0.19
CA TYR A 85 -5.98 -3.75 -0.49
C TYR A 85 -6.74 -2.81 0.42
N CYS A 86 -7.71 -2.10 -0.13
CA CYS A 86 -8.68 -1.40 0.70
C CYS A 86 -9.93 -2.27 0.83
N LEU A 87 -10.63 -2.12 1.94
CA LEU A 87 -11.84 -2.87 2.24
C LEU A 87 -12.89 -1.90 2.76
N GLN A 88 -14.08 -1.96 2.18
CA GLN A 88 -15.24 -1.28 2.73
C GLN A 88 -16.01 -2.30 3.56
N TYR A 89 -16.25 -1.99 4.82
CA TYR A 89 -16.93 -2.97 5.69
C TYR A 89 -18.18 -2.44 6.39
N GLY A 90 -18.51 -1.20 6.20
CA GLY A 90 -19.67 -0.62 6.89
C GLY A 90 -20.97 -0.80 6.19
N SER A 91 -20.98 -1.22 4.96
CA SER A 91 -22.17 -1.46 4.16
C SER A 91 -22.15 -2.87 3.62
N THR A 92 -23.33 -3.42 3.38
CA THR A 92 -23.42 -4.74 2.79
C THR A 92 -23.56 -4.61 1.28
N PRO A 93 -22.88 -5.43 0.51
CA PRO A 93 -21.83 -6.35 0.93
C PRO A 93 -20.51 -5.65 1.17
N ASN A 94 -19.65 -6.26 1.97
CA ASN A 94 -18.28 -5.79 2.10
C ASN A 94 -17.62 -5.90 0.74
N ALA A 95 -16.74 -4.94 0.43
CA ALA A 95 -16.09 -4.93 -0.87
C ALA A 95 -14.62 -4.61 -0.70
N PHE A 96 -13.76 -5.38 -1.40
CA PHE A 96 -12.33 -5.11 -1.48
C PHE A 96 -12.02 -4.37 -2.76
N GLY A 97 -11.03 -3.49 -2.72
CA GLY A 97 -10.44 -2.97 -3.93
C GLY A 97 -9.66 -4.07 -4.65
N ALA A 98 -9.30 -3.82 -5.89
CA ALA A 98 -8.62 -4.82 -6.72
C ALA A 98 -7.17 -5.06 -6.30
N GLY A 99 -6.62 -4.17 -5.51
CA GLY A 99 -5.25 -4.30 -5.01
C GLY A 99 -4.26 -3.41 -5.74
N THR A 100 -3.22 -3.04 -5.03
CA THR A 100 -2.09 -2.30 -5.59
C THR A 100 -0.83 -3.08 -5.30
N LYS A 101 -0.13 -3.50 -6.33
CA LYS A 101 1.13 -4.21 -6.15
C LYS A 101 2.26 -3.19 -6.08
N LEU A 102 2.94 -3.17 -4.95
CA LEU A 102 4.06 -2.27 -4.71
C LEU A 102 5.36 -3.00 -4.94
N GLU A 103 6.22 -2.44 -5.78
CA GLU A 103 7.51 -3.00 -6.08
C GLU A 103 8.59 -1.96 -5.87
N LEU A 104 9.80 -2.42 -5.59
CA LEU A 104 10.95 -1.52 -5.51
C LEU A 104 11.52 -1.33 -6.90
N LYS A 105 11.87 -0.09 -7.21
CA LYS A 105 12.64 0.19 -8.41
C LYS A 105 14.02 -0.38 -8.23
N ARG A 106 14.58 -0.91 -9.32
CA ARG A 106 15.97 -1.28 -9.29
C ARG A 106 16.81 -0.06 -9.02
N ALA A 107 17.79 -0.22 -8.17
CA ALA A 107 18.79 0.80 -8.03
C ALA A 107 19.42 0.98 -9.39
N ASP A 108 19.62 2.22 -9.78
CA ASP A 108 20.20 2.52 -11.05
C ASP A 108 21.61 1.95 -11.08
N PRO A 109 21.91 1.03 -12.00
CA PRO A 109 23.25 0.45 -11.99
C PRO A 109 24.18 1.51 -12.46
N LYS A 110 24.62 2.24 -11.83
CA LYS A 110 25.54 3.12 -12.28
C LYS A 110 26.63 2.45 -12.77
N PRO A 111 26.69 2.28 -13.36
CA PRO A 111 27.16 1.40 -13.70
C PRO A 111 28.07 0.86 -13.29
N SER A 112 27.67 0.83 -13.02
CA SER A 112 28.23 0.28 -12.75
C SER A 112 28.70 -0.42 -12.49
N VAL A 113 29.09 -0.25 -12.78
CA VAL A 113 29.55 -0.83 -12.68
C VAL A 113 29.83 -1.56 -12.17
N PHE A 114 30.03 -1.49 -12.34
CA PHE A 114 30.37 -2.25 -12.05
C PHE A 114 30.54 -2.96 -11.57
N ILE A 115 30.72 -2.98 -11.70
CA ILE A 115 30.84 -3.66 -11.51
C ILE A 115 30.96 -4.46 -10.93
N PHE A 116 31.07 -4.58 -10.99
CA PHE A 116 31.17 -5.38 -10.64
C PHE A 116 31.00 -5.91 -10.11
N PRO A 117 31.13 -6.00 -10.22
CA PRO A 117 30.73 -6.63 -10.05
C PRO A 117 30.20 -7.03 -9.61
N PRO A 118 30.16 -7.17 -9.63
CA PRO A 118 29.42 -7.64 -9.26
C PRO A 118 28.71 -8.03 -8.60
N SER A 119 28.53 -8.08 -8.47
CA SER A 119 27.91 -8.60 -8.10
C SER A 119 27.10 -8.83 -7.43
N LYS A 120 27.03 -8.73 -7.31
CA LYS A 120 26.30 -8.95 -6.96
C LYS A 120 25.29 -8.81 -6.48
N GLU A 121 25.13 -8.47 -6.51
CA GLU A 121 24.40 -8.46 -6.34
C GLU A 121 23.73 -8.29 -5.93
N GLN A 122 23.77 -7.98 -5.91
CA GLN A 122 23.46 -7.98 -5.89
C GLN A 122 22.93 -8.16 -5.83
#